data_1badf309f716b840110927d76cfb8fc6
#
_entry.id   1badf309f716b840110927d76cfb8fc6
#
_cell.length_a   1.000
_cell.length_b   1.000
_cell.length_c   1.000
_cell.angle_alpha   90.00
_cell.angle_beta   90.00
_cell.angle_gamma   90.00
#
_symmetry.space_group_name_H-M   'P 1'
#
loop_
_entity.id
_entity.type
_entity.pdbx_description
1 polymer ?
#
loop_
_entity_poly.entity_id
_entity_poly.type
_entity_poly.pdbx_seq_one_letter_code
_entity_poly.pdbx_strand_id
1 'polypeptide(L)'
;MKNKRKTKGERTMAVVKITNDNFEEEVLACKIPVLLDFWADWCGPCKMMSPIVEELAEELDGKVKVGKVNVDEEAALALKYQIMSIPTFVVMEYGVFKEKSIGAQSKEDLKKMLHQM
;
A
#
# COMPACT_ATOMS: atom_id res chain seq x y z
N MET A 1 -0.17 -20.04 14.50
CA MET A 1 -0.13 -19.60 14.26
C MET A 1 -0.43 -19.29 13.90
N LYS A 2 -0.34 -19.19 14.05
CA LYS A 2 -0.43 -18.57 13.83
C LYS A 2 -0.37 -18.06 13.42
N ASN A 3 -0.06 -17.80 13.82
CA ASN A 3 0.16 -17.04 13.62
C ASN A 3 0.35 -16.68 13.33
N LYS A 4 0.49 -16.55 13.52
CA LYS A 4 0.85 -15.95 13.38
C LYS A 4 0.96 -15.45 13.45
N ARG A 5 1.06 -15.24 13.86
CA ARG A 5 1.29 -14.53 13.91
C ARG A 5 1.46 -14.05 14.49
N LYS A 6 1.44 -13.89 14.95
CA LYS A 6 1.75 -13.44 15.31
C LYS A 6 1.96 -12.69 16.35
N THR A 7 2.82 -12.56 16.63
CA THR A 7 3.20 -11.78 17.75
C THR A 7 2.62 -10.38 17.64
N LYS A 8 2.69 -9.62 18.72
CA LYS A 8 2.17 -8.27 18.73
C LYS A 8 2.91 -7.36 17.80
N GLY A 9 4.24 -7.42 17.83
CA GLY A 9 5.05 -6.61 16.94
C GLY A 9 4.74 -6.90 15.50
N GLU A 10 4.26 -8.07 15.23
CA GLU A 10 3.94 -8.46 13.87
C GLU A 10 2.69 -7.80 13.33
N ARG A 11 1.95 -7.11 14.19
CA ARG A 11 0.79 -6.36 13.72
C ARG A 11 1.17 -5.31 12.70
N THR A 12 2.36 -4.72 12.85
CA THR A 12 2.84 -3.77 11.88
C THR A 12 3.09 -4.42 10.53
N MET A 13 3.16 -5.74 10.52
CA MET A 13 3.37 -6.48 9.28
C MET A 13 2.15 -6.49 8.38
N ALA A 14 0.99 -5.98 8.87
CA ALA A 14 -0.15 -5.82 8.00
C ALA A 14 0.20 -4.90 6.84
N VAL A 15 1.10 -3.93 7.05
CA VAL A 15 1.60 -3.09 5.97
C VAL A 15 2.93 -3.68 5.50
N VAL A 16 3.00 -4.04 4.23
CA VAL A 16 4.18 -4.68 3.65
C VAL A 16 5.09 -3.63 3.04
N LYS A 17 6.37 -3.70 3.34
CA LYS A 17 7.34 -2.84 2.66
C LYS A 17 7.57 -3.40 1.27
N ILE A 18 7.23 -2.63 0.25
CA ILE A 18 7.35 -3.05 -1.13
C ILE A 18 8.63 -2.47 -1.72
N THR A 19 9.43 -3.32 -2.31
CA THR A 19 10.69 -2.94 -2.93
C THR A 19 10.71 -3.48 -4.35
N ASN A 20 11.68 -3.01 -5.13
CA ASN A 20 11.86 -3.54 -6.47
C ASN A 20 12.11 -5.06 -6.42
N ASP A 21 12.80 -5.51 -5.38
CA ASP A 21 13.15 -6.93 -5.26
C ASP A 21 11.95 -7.82 -4.96
N ASN A 22 10.99 -7.34 -4.17
CA ASN A 22 9.85 -8.19 -3.79
C ASN A 22 8.58 -7.85 -4.56
N PHE A 23 8.63 -6.91 -5.50
CA PHE A 23 7.44 -6.42 -6.18
C PHE A 23 6.70 -7.53 -6.92
N GLU A 24 7.43 -8.35 -7.64
CA GLU A 24 6.78 -9.41 -8.41
C GLU A 24 6.02 -10.36 -7.50
N GLU A 25 6.65 -10.79 -6.43
CA GLU A 25 6.04 -11.75 -5.52
C GLU A 25 4.90 -11.14 -4.72
N GLU A 26 5.13 -9.94 -4.17
CA GLU A 26 4.17 -9.34 -3.27
C GLU A 26 3.00 -8.67 -3.97
N VAL A 27 3.21 -8.16 -5.17
CA VAL A 27 2.20 -7.38 -5.86
C VAL A 27 1.69 -8.07 -7.11
N LEU A 28 2.60 -8.43 -8.03
CA LEU A 28 2.17 -8.97 -9.32
C LEU A 28 1.56 -10.37 -9.18
N ALA A 29 2.08 -11.18 -8.29
CA ALA A 29 1.58 -12.54 -8.08
C ALA A 29 0.49 -12.62 -7.01
N CYS A 30 0.11 -11.49 -6.43
CA CYS A 30 -0.85 -11.47 -5.34
C CYS A 30 -2.25 -11.75 -5.87
N LYS A 31 -2.99 -12.60 -5.15
CA LYS A 31 -4.31 -13.04 -5.60
C LYS A 31 -5.46 -12.28 -4.96
N ILE A 32 -5.14 -11.28 -4.15
CA ILE A 32 -6.14 -10.35 -3.64
C ILE A 32 -5.73 -8.95 -4.07
N PRO A 33 -6.65 -7.97 -4.01
CA PRO A 33 -6.28 -6.61 -4.40
C PRO A 33 -5.16 -6.07 -3.53
N VAL A 34 -4.33 -5.22 -4.11
CA VAL A 34 -3.21 -4.58 -3.42
C VAL A 34 -3.38 -3.07 -3.50
N LEU A 35 -3.29 -2.42 -2.36
CA LEU A 35 -3.23 -0.97 -2.29
C LEU A 35 -1.78 -0.57 -2.06
N LEU A 36 -1.23 0.21 -2.97
CA LEU A 36 0.15 0.69 -2.86
C LEU A 36 0.14 2.16 -2.45
N ASP A 37 0.87 2.47 -1.40
CA ASP A 37 1.03 3.83 -0.88
C ASP A 37 2.44 4.29 -1.25
N PHE A 38 2.53 5.21 -2.22
CA PHE A 38 3.82 5.78 -2.61
C PHE A 38 4.08 7.00 -1.73
N TRP A 39 5.19 6.98 -1.01
CA TRP A 39 5.47 7.95 0.04
C TRP A 39 6.97 8.27 0.14
N ALA A 40 7.31 9.25 0.97
CA ALA A 40 8.70 9.56 1.29
C ALA A 40 8.77 10.11 2.71
N ASP A 41 9.95 10.01 3.30
CA ASP A 41 10.15 10.45 4.69
C ASP A 41 9.94 11.94 4.89
N TRP A 42 10.27 12.74 3.86
CA TRP A 42 10.17 14.19 3.95
C TRP A 42 8.76 14.72 3.66
N CYS A 43 7.83 13.87 3.35
CA CYS A 43 6.50 14.25 2.90
C CYS A 43 5.55 14.35 4.08
N GLY A 44 5.14 15.60 4.42
CA GLY A 44 4.22 15.82 5.53
C GLY A 44 2.87 15.15 5.37
N PRO A 45 2.19 15.33 4.23
CA PRO A 45 0.90 14.64 4.02
C PRO A 45 1.01 13.13 4.08
N CYS A 46 2.16 12.56 3.63
CA CYS A 46 2.38 11.12 3.74
C CYS A 46 2.37 10.67 5.20
N LYS A 47 3.01 11.46 6.06
CA LYS A 47 3.05 11.12 7.48
C LYS A 47 1.68 11.17 8.11
N MET A 48 0.85 12.11 7.67
CA MET A 48 -0.52 12.19 8.16
C MET A 48 -1.34 10.99 7.72
N MET A 49 -1.03 10.42 6.55
CA MET A 49 -1.73 9.25 6.06
C MET A 49 -1.30 7.96 6.74
N SER A 50 -0.12 7.95 7.35
CA SER A 50 0.44 6.70 7.88
C SER A 50 -0.49 5.97 8.85
N PRO A 51 -1.07 6.63 9.87
CA PRO A 51 -1.99 5.92 10.75
C PRO A 51 -3.25 5.42 10.03
N ILE A 52 -3.74 6.17 9.04
CA ILE A 52 -4.92 5.76 8.28
C ILE A 52 -4.61 4.51 7.47
N VAL A 53 -3.44 4.49 6.84
CA VAL A 53 -3.01 3.36 6.03
C VAL A 53 -2.81 2.12 6.90
N GLU A 54 -2.21 2.29 8.08
CA GLU A 54 -2.00 1.18 8.99
C GLU A 54 -3.31 0.61 9.51
N GLU A 55 -4.24 1.50 9.84
CA GLU A 55 -5.56 1.09 10.32
C GLU A 55 -6.29 0.32 9.23
N LEU A 56 -6.22 0.82 8.00
CA LEU A 56 -6.86 0.17 6.87
C LEU A 56 -6.26 -1.21 6.62
N ALA A 57 -4.95 -1.31 6.72
CA ALA A 57 -4.27 -2.58 6.50
C ALA A 57 -4.72 -3.63 7.50
N GLU A 58 -4.90 -3.25 8.76
CA GLU A 58 -5.38 -4.18 9.76
C GLU A 58 -6.83 -4.53 9.55
N GLU A 59 -7.63 -3.54 9.21
CA GLU A 59 -9.07 -3.75 9.01
C GLU A 59 -9.32 -4.70 7.84
N LEU A 60 -8.55 -4.58 6.78
CA LEU A 60 -8.76 -5.36 5.55
C LEU A 60 -7.78 -6.51 5.40
N ASP A 61 -7.09 -6.88 6.47
CA ASP A 61 -6.12 -7.96 6.43
C ASP A 61 -6.79 -9.24 5.90
N GLY A 62 -6.15 -9.88 4.93
CA GLY A 62 -6.70 -11.07 4.29
C GLY A 62 -7.61 -10.76 3.12
N LYS A 63 -8.15 -9.55 3.03
CA LYS A 63 -9.02 -9.15 1.92
C LYS A 63 -8.31 -8.25 0.93
N VAL A 64 -7.44 -7.41 1.43
CA VAL A 64 -6.63 -6.49 0.63
C VAL A 64 -5.25 -6.46 1.23
N LYS A 65 -4.24 -6.55 0.39
CA LYS A 65 -2.87 -6.34 0.85
C LYS A 65 -2.55 -4.86 0.74
N VAL A 66 -1.96 -4.29 1.78
CA VAL A 66 -1.55 -2.90 1.78
C VAL A 66 -0.04 -2.84 1.79
N GLY A 67 0.55 -2.19 0.79
CA GLY A 67 1.99 -2.07 0.68
C GLY A 67 2.41 -0.63 0.62
N LYS A 68 3.63 -0.34 1.09
CA LYS A 68 4.19 1.00 1.04
C LYS A 68 5.45 0.99 0.18
N VAL A 69 5.54 1.96 -0.72
CA VAL A 69 6.68 2.11 -1.62
C VAL A 69 7.34 3.45 -1.33
N ASN A 70 8.56 3.43 -0.81
CA ASN A 70 9.33 4.64 -0.58
C ASN A 70 9.91 5.09 -1.92
N VAL A 71 9.45 6.24 -2.43
CA VAL A 71 9.84 6.66 -3.78
C VAL A 71 11.32 7.01 -3.89
N ASP A 72 11.96 7.38 -2.77
CA ASP A 72 13.38 7.68 -2.81
C ASP A 72 14.22 6.41 -2.89
N GLU A 73 13.76 5.34 -2.26
CA GLU A 73 14.47 4.06 -2.29
C GLU A 73 14.13 3.25 -3.52
N GLU A 74 12.91 3.41 -4.04
CA GLU A 74 12.41 2.58 -5.14
C GLU A 74 12.04 3.46 -6.33
N ALA A 75 13.01 4.21 -6.82
CA ALA A 75 12.78 5.15 -7.91
C ALA A 75 12.27 4.45 -9.18
N ALA A 76 12.70 3.21 -9.42
CA ALA A 76 12.26 2.47 -10.60
C ALA A 76 10.78 2.18 -10.56
N LEU A 77 10.25 1.82 -9.38
CA LEU A 77 8.82 1.59 -9.25
C LEU A 77 8.02 2.88 -9.41
N ALA A 78 8.53 3.97 -8.82
CA ALA A 78 7.86 5.26 -8.96
C ALA A 78 7.80 5.68 -10.42
N LEU A 79 8.87 5.46 -11.16
CA LEU A 79 8.91 5.79 -12.57
C LEU A 79 7.96 4.91 -13.37
N LYS A 80 7.94 3.62 -13.07
CA LYS A 80 7.10 2.67 -13.79
C LYS A 80 5.62 3.06 -13.71
N TYR A 81 5.18 3.53 -12.55
CA TYR A 81 3.78 3.89 -12.37
C TYR A 81 3.55 5.38 -12.48
N GLN A 82 4.54 6.11 -12.99
CA GLN A 82 4.43 7.55 -13.28
C GLN A 82 3.98 8.34 -12.07
N ILE A 83 4.63 8.08 -10.93
CA ILE A 83 4.30 8.79 -9.69
C ILE A 83 4.99 10.15 -9.74
N MET A 84 4.19 11.20 -9.88
CA MET A 84 4.68 12.57 -10.02
C MET A 84 4.58 13.37 -8.74
N SER A 85 3.73 12.96 -7.84
CA SER A 85 3.60 13.61 -6.54
C SER A 85 3.21 12.57 -5.51
N ILE A 86 3.37 12.89 -4.23
CA ILE A 86 3.08 11.97 -3.13
C ILE A 86 2.31 12.70 -2.05
N PRO A 87 1.47 11.98 -1.31
CA PRO A 87 1.20 10.56 -1.46
C PRO A 87 0.38 10.27 -2.72
N THR A 88 0.60 9.11 -3.31
CA THR A 88 -0.24 8.60 -4.39
C THR A 88 -0.58 7.16 -4.06
N PHE A 89 -1.85 6.82 -4.24
CA PHE A 89 -2.34 5.48 -3.96
C PHE A 89 -2.69 4.78 -5.27
N VAL A 90 -2.22 3.54 -5.41
CA VAL A 90 -2.45 2.75 -6.62
C VAL A 90 -3.10 1.44 -6.21
N VAL A 91 -4.17 1.07 -6.92
CA VAL A 91 -4.83 -0.22 -6.72
C VAL A 91 -4.39 -1.17 -7.83
N MET A 92 -3.89 -2.33 -7.43
CA MET A 92 -3.51 -3.40 -8.35
C MET A 92 -4.39 -4.60 -8.08
N GLU A 93 -4.78 -5.34 -9.12
CA GLU A 93 -5.53 -6.59 -8.97
C GLU A 93 -4.98 -7.60 -9.93
N TYR A 94 -4.54 -8.74 -9.39
CA TYR A 94 -3.96 -9.83 -10.20
C TYR A 94 -2.85 -9.30 -11.11
N GLY A 95 -2.03 -8.42 -10.56
CA GLY A 95 -0.90 -7.88 -11.30
C GLY A 95 -1.25 -6.78 -12.28
N VAL A 96 -2.51 -6.34 -12.32
CA VAL A 96 -2.98 -5.35 -13.28
C VAL A 96 -3.26 -4.03 -12.54
N PHE A 97 -2.76 -2.93 -13.12
CA PHE A 97 -3.05 -1.59 -12.61
C PHE A 97 -4.53 -1.29 -12.81
N LYS A 98 -5.23 -0.88 -11.75
CA LYS A 98 -6.66 -0.61 -11.84
C LYS A 98 -7.00 0.86 -11.63
N GLU A 99 -6.37 1.51 -10.67
CA GLU A 99 -6.80 2.87 -10.33
C GLU A 99 -5.68 3.59 -9.58
N LYS A 100 -5.64 4.91 -9.72
CA LYS A 100 -4.66 5.76 -9.06
C LYS A 100 -5.36 6.98 -8.49
N SER A 101 -4.97 7.38 -7.29
CA SER A 101 -5.50 8.55 -6.62
C SER A 101 -4.35 9.35 -6.04
N ILE A 102 -4.30 10.65 -6.33
CA ILE A 102 -3.21 11.53 -5.94
C ILE A 102 -3.62 12.36 -4.73
N GLY A 103 -2.74 12.43 -3.74
CA GLY A 103 -2.96 13.26 -2.58
C GLY A 103 -3.56 12.48 -1.41
N ALA A 104 -3.72 13.17 -0.29
CA ALA A 104 -4.29 12.57 0.91
C ALA A 104 -5.74 12.16 0.67
N GLN A 105 -6.10 11.01 1.24
CA GLN A 105 -7.44 10.44 1.09
C GLN A 105 -7.97 10.06 2.46
N SER A 106 -9.29 10.11 2.60
CA SER A 106 -9.91 9.55 3.81
C SER A 106 -9.90 8.03 3.74
N LYS A 107 -10.06 7.40 4.89
CA LYS A 107 -10.15 5.95 4.91
C LYS A 107 -11.33 5.47 4.06
N GLU A 108 -12.46 6.16 4.14
CA GLU A 108 -13.62 5.82 3.34
C GLU A 108 -13.34 5.90 1.85
N ASP A 109 -12.62 6.94 1.42
CA ASP A 109 -12.32 7.07 0.00
C ASP A 109 -11.41 5.96 -0.47
N LEU A 110 -10.44 5.56 0.36
CA LEU A 110 -9.58 4.44 0.00
C LEU A 110 -10.38 3.14 -0.07
N LYS A 111 -11.32 2.95 0.84
CA LYS A 111 -12.16 1.75 0.81
C LYS A 111 -13.03 1.74 -0.44
N LYS A 112 -13.51 2.90 -0.88
CA LYS A 112 -14.27 2.98 -2.12
C LYS A 112 -13.43 2.60 -3.33
N MET A 113 -12.18 3.08 -3.37
CA MET A 113 -11.27 2.68 -4.43
C MET A 113 -11.11 1.17 -4.50
N LEU A 114 -11.11 0.54 -3.34
CA LEU A 114 -10.90 -0.89 -3.21
C LEU A 114 -12.19 -1.69 -3.29
N HIS A 115 -13.33 -1.01 -3.41
CA HIS A 115 -14.65 -1.65 -3.41
C HIS A 115 -14.88 -2.47 -2.15
N GLN A 116 -14.49 -1.92 -1.00
CA GLN A 116 -14.57 -2.59 0.29
C GLN A 116 -15.52 -1.88 1.26
N MET A 117 -16.49 -1.15 0.75
CA MET A 117 -17.48 -0.48 1.61
C MET A 117 -18.54 -1.43 2.11
#